data_61dc01466a1ca5969f6c3276c21245c7
#
_entry.id   61dc01466a1ca5969f6c3276c21245c7
#
_cell.length_a   1.000
_cell.length_b   1.000
_cell.length_c   1.000
_cell.angle_alpha   90.00
_cell.angle_beta   90.00
_cell.angle_gamma   90.00
#
_symmetry.space_group_name_H-M   'P 1'
#
loop_
_entity.id
_entity.type
_entity.pdbx_description
1 polymer ?
#
loop_
_entity_poly.entity_id
_entity_poly.type
_entity_poly.pdbx_seq_one_letter_code
_entity_poly.pdbx_strand_id
1 'polypeptide(L)'
;AIGTARNLAKNMGVGWSLLDYYLVYATQMLYISEYGHPNAQTQIGRGFVDDNSAAINTGGTLINGNNTFGETTGKKQMSYRGIEDWWGNVFDWIDGLFCDSRRNILIGNKGFNNAGQGYENIGNGGSSDVSGNIRHIQSYDKAGFIIKSSGGSYDNDGLYDAGYLDAGYWPRLGAGWSAGSGGGPFQLYGDYSASGSKASLGV
;
A
#
# COMPACT_ATOMS: atom_id res chain seq x y z
N ALA A 1 2.24 11.25 11.11
CA ALA A 1 1.96 12.15 9.98
C ALA A 1 2.96 11.93 8.85
N ILE A 2 2.53 11.96 7.57
CA ILE A 2 3.42 11.70 6.42
C ILE A 2 4.62 12.66 6.37
N GLY A 3 4.44 13.92 6.75
CA GLY A 3 5.55 14.88 6.82
C GLY A 3 6.61 14.53 7.88
N THR A 4 6.19 13.96 9.01
CA THR A 4 7.09 13.44 10.03
C THR A 4 7.86 12.23 9.50
N ALA A 5 7.19 11.32 8.83
CA ALA A 5 7.81 10.15 8.23
C ALA A 5 8.89 10.53 7.19
N ARG A 6 8.61 11.52 6.31
CA ARG A 6 9.62 12.06 5.39
C ARG A 6 10.85 12.60 6.10
N ASN A 7 10.65 13.35 7.22
CA ASN A 7 11.76 13.91 7.97
C ASN A 7 12.59 12.80 8.65
N LEU A 8 11.95 11.78 9.20
CA LEU A 8 12.64 10.64 9.79
C LEU A 8 13.47 9.89 8.73
N ALA A 9 12.90 9.61 7.56
CA ALA A 9 13.65 9.00 6.47
C ALA A 9 14.87 9.83 6.07
N LYS A 10 14.71 11.16 5.90
CA LYS A 10 15.85 12.07 5.61
C LYS A 10 16.93 12.07 6.69
N ASN A 11 16.55 11.95 7.96
CA ASN A 11 17.49 11.91 9.09
C ASN A 11 18.35 10.64 9.10
N MET A 12 17.95 9.60 8.38
CA MET A 12 18.77 8.39 8.21
C MET A 12 19.96 8.60 7.26
N GLY A 13 19.96 9.68 6.48
CA GLY A 13 21.07 10.05 5.61
C GLY A 13 20.67 10.29 4.16
N VAL A 14 21.68 10.62 3.35
CA VAL A 14 21.50 10.86 1.91
C VAL A 14 21.04 9.58 1.22
N GLY A 15 20.00 9.69 0.39
CA GLY A 15 19.43 8.56 -0.35
C GLY A 15 18.26 7.86 0.36
N TRP A 16 17.98 8.19 1.62
CA TRP A 16 16.80 7.68 2.31
C TRP A 16 15.55 8.54 2.03
N SER A 17 14.47 7.88 1.68
CA SER A 17 13.17 8.50 1.40
C SER A 17 12.04 7.57 1.81
N LEU A 18 10.82 8.06 1.87
CA LEU A 18 9.66 7.19 1.90
C LEU A 18 9.54 6.43 0.58
N LEU A 19 8.86 5.30 0.64
CA LEU A 19 8.39 4.59 -0.53
C LEU A 19 7.55 5.53 -1.40
N ASP A 20 7.83 5.62 -2.69
CA ASP A 20 7.04 6.41 -3.62
C ASP A 20 6.10 5.56 -4.47
N TYR A 21 5.09 6.19 -5.03
CA TYR A 21 4.05 5.51 -5.79
C TYR A 21 4.59 4.77 -7.04
N TYR A 22 5.60 5.30 -7.71
CA TYR A 22 6.15 4.63 -8.90
C TYR A 22 6.89 3.34 -8.53
N LEU A 23 7.58 3.34 -7.39
CA LEU A 23 8.22 2.13 -6.88
C LEU A 23 7.17 1.09 -6.44
N VAL A 24 6.09 1.54 -5.77
CA VAL A 24 4.94 0.67 -5.43
C VAL A 24 4.38 0.03 -6.69
N TYR A 25 4.07 0.84 -7.70
CA TYR A 25 3.50 0.35 -8.96
C TYR A 25 4.44 -0.61 -9.69
N ALA A 26 5.72 -0.27 -9.77
CA ALA A 26 6.72 -1.15 -10.39
C ALA A 26 6.82 -2.51 -9.68
N THR A 27 6.79 -2.52 -8.33
CA THR A 27 6.83 -3.75 -7.55
C THR A 27 5.56 -4.59 -7.73
N GLN A 28 4.40 -3.95 -7.79
CA GLN A 28 3.12 -4.62 -8.09
C GLN A 28 3.12 -5.25 -9.49
N MET A 29 3.61 -4.52 -10.49
CA MET A 29 3.75 -5.05 -11.86
C MET A 29 4.73 -6.22 -11.93
N LEU A 30 5.85 -6.12 -11.21
CA LEU A 30 6.82 -7.22 -11.12
C LEU A 30 6.19 -8.47 -10.52
N TYR A 31 5.43 -8.32 -9.42
CA TYR A 31 4.71 -9.42 -8.80
C TYR A 31 3.70 -10.07 -9.77
N ILE A 32 2.87 -9.29 -10.46
CA ILE A 32 1.92 -9.84 -11.45
C ILE A 32 2.63 -10.56 -12.59
N SER A 33 3.76 -10.01 -13.05
CA SER A 33 4.57 -10.63 -14.13
C SER A 33 5.18 -11.96 -13.69
N GLU A 34 5.51 -12.10 -12.40
CA GLU A 34 6.13 -13.30 -11.83
C GLU A 34 5.10 -14.40 -11.50
N TYR A 35 4.01 -14.02 -10.87
CA TYR A 35 3.02 -14.98 -10.36
C TYR A 35 1.79 -15.14 -11.24
N GLY A 36 1.48 -14.17 -12.11
CA GLY A 36 0.31 -14.22 -13.01
C GLY A 36 -1.04 -14.23 -12.28
N HIS A 37 -1.07 -13.94 -10.97
CA HIS A 37 -2.27 -14.04 -10.15
C HIS A 37 -2.31 -12.96 -9.06
N PRO A 38 -3.43 -12.24 -8.87
CA PRO A 38 -3.49 -11.13 -7.93
C PRO A 38 -3.57 -11.53 -6.45
N ASN A 39 -3.90 -12.77 -6.11
CA ASN A 39 -3.98 -13.22 -4.71
C ASN A 39 -2.59 -13.52 -4.14
N ALA A 40 -1.92 -12.50 -3.65
CA ALA A 40 -0.56 -12.61 -3.14
C ALA A 40 -0.46 -13.43 -1.86
N GLN A 41 -1.47 -13.41 -1.02
CA GLN A 41 -1.51 -14.22 0.19
C GLN A 41 -1.51 -15.73 -0.10
N THR A 42 -2.12 -16.15 -1.21
CA THR A 42 -2.08 -17.55 -1.64
C THR A 42 -0.75 -17.91 -2.31
N GLN A 43 -0.17 -16.97 -3.06
CA GLN A 43 1.06 -17.23 -3.82
C GLN A 43 2.32 -17.20 -2.96
N ILE A 44 2.40 -16.28 -1.99
CA ILE A 44 3.59 -16.07 -1.15
C ILE A 44 3.33 -16.52 0.29
N GLY A 45 2.17 -16.14 0.84
CA GLY A 45 1.78 -16.40 2.22
C GLY A 45 0.99 -15.24 2.81
N ARG A 46 0.41 -15.46 3.99
CA ARG A 46 -0.53 -14.50 4.59
C ARG A 46 0.11 -13.18 5.00
N GLY A 47 1.37 -13.18 5.43
CA GLY A 47 1.96 -12.06 6.14
C GLY A 47 1.44 -11.95 7.58
N PHE A 48 1.87 -10.92 8.31
CA PHE A 48 1.46 -10.68 9.69
C PHE A 48 0.14 -9.87 9.74
N VAL A 49 -1.00 -10.55 9.50
CA VAL A 49 -2.31 -9.90 9.28
C VAL A 49 -3.46 -10.49 10.09
N ASP A 50 -3.33 -11.65 10.72
CA ASP A 50 -4.45 -12.37 11.32
C ASP A 50 -4.53 -12.16 12.84
N ASP A 51 -5.38 -11.20 13.24
CA ASP A 51 -5.77 -10.91 14.63
C ASP A 51 -4.62 -10.78 15.63
N ASN A 52 -3.53 -10.18 15.18
CA ASN A 52 -2.41 -9.88 16.06
C ASN A 52 -2.73 -8.64 16.91
N SER A 53 -2.18 -8.55 18.10
CA SER A 53 -2.53 -7.51 19.07
C SER A 53 -1.74 -6.22 18.89
N ALA A 54 -0.60 -6.27 18.22
CA ALA A 54 0.29 -5.14 17.98
C ALA A 54 1.26 -5.44 16.84
N ALA A 55 1.90 -4.39 16.31
CA ALA A 55 3.03 -4.52 15.40
C ALA A 55 4.20 -5.22 16.09
N ILE A 56 5.00 -5.92 15.29
CA ILE A 56 6.25 -6.54 15.73
C ILE A 56 7.44 -5.87 15.05
N ASN A 57 8.63 -6.07 15.62
CA ASN A 57 9.85 -5.50 15.08
C ASN A 57 10.19 -6.04 13.70
N THR A 58 10.79 -5.22 12.86
CA THR A 58 11.38 -5.61 11.58
C THR A 58 12.58 -6.55 11.79
N GLY A 59 12.94 -7.28 10.74
CA GLY A 59 14.06 -8.23 10.76
C GLY A 59 13.65 -9.68 10.91
N GLY A 60 12.35 -9.98 11.03
CA GLY A 60 11.85 -11.36 11.19
C GLY A 60 12.09 -12.26 9.98
N THR A 61 12.31 -11.69 8.81
CA THR A 61 12.59 -12.44 7.58
C THR A 61 14.07 -12.42 7.17
N LEU A 62 14.94 -11.77 7.92
CA LEU A 62 16.38 -11.66 7.60
C LEU A 62 17.08 -13.02 7.41
N ILE A 63 16.65 -14.03 8.16
CA ILE A 63 17.18 -15.40 8.03
C ILE A 63 16.95 -15.99 6.63
N ASN A 64 15.97 -15.48 5.90
CA ASN A 64 15.65 -15.93 4.56
C ASN A 64 16.46 -15.18 3.48
N GLY A 65 17.29 -14.22 3.87
CA GLY A 65 18.04 -13.37 2.96
C GLY A 65 17.13 -12.50 2.09
N ASN A 66 17.51 -12.29 0.84
CA ASN A 66 16.72 -11.55 -0.14
C ASN A 66 15.68 -12.41 -0.87
N ASN A 67 15.28 -13.52 -0.29
CA ASN A 67 14.32 -14.43 -0.90
C ASN A 67 12.88 -14.01 -0.61
N THR A 68 11.99 -14.48 -1.45
CA THR A 68 10.56 -14.44 -1.18
C THR A 68 10.23 -15.50 -0.13
N PHE A 69 9.50 -15.09 0.91
CA PHE A 69 9.11 -15.93 2.03
C PHE A 69 7.73 -15.55 2.54
N GLY A 70 6.95 -16.53 2.94
CA GLY A 70 5.69 -16.35 3.63
C GLY A 70 5.17 -17.70 4.16
N GLU A 71 4.21 -17.64 5.07
CA GLU A 71 3.54 -18.81 5.62
C GLU A 71 2.03 -18.57 5.72
N THR A 72 1.27 -19.60 6.03
CA THR A 72 -0.20 -19.58 5.89
C THR A 72 -0.95 -19.15 7.13
N THR A 73 -0.30 -18.99 8.29
CA THR A 73 -0.99 -18.74 9.57
C THR A 73 -1.38 -17.27 9.78
N GLY A 74 -0.82 -16.34 9.03
CA GLY A 74 -1.02 -14.91 9.25
C GLY A 74 -0.38 -14.36 10.52
N LYS A 75 0.47 -15.13 11.17
CA LYS A 75 1.15 -14.82 12.44
C LYS A 75 2.62 -14.49 12.29
N LYS A 76 3.16 -14.54 11.08
CA LYS A 76 4.56 -14.23 10.77
C LYS A 76 4.67 -13.25 9.63
N GLN A 77 5.76 -12.51 9.65
CA GLN A 77 6.14 -11.58 8.58
C GLN A 77 6.35 -12.34 7.27
N MET A 78 6.16 -11.63 6.19
CA MET A 78 6.46 -12.09 4.86
C MET A 78 7.56 -11.25 4.23
N SER A 79 8.21 -11.76 3.19
CA SER A 79 9.08 -10.96 2.33
C SER A 79 8.84 -11.27 0.86
N TYR A 80 8.98 -10.27 0.03
CA TYR A 80 8.98 -10.38 -1.42
C TYR A 80 10.23 -9.73 -1.98
N ARG A 81 11.13 -10.52 -2.55
CA ARG A 81 12.41 -10.07 -3.13
C ARG A 81 13.22 -9.18 -2.17
N GLY A 82 13.24 -9.54 -0.88
CA GLY A 82 13.94 -8.80 0.17
C GLY A 82 13.18 -7.60 0.74
N ILE A 83 11.99 -7.30 0.25
CA ILE A 83 11.09 -6.32 0.88
C ILE A 83 10.32 -7.06 1.98
N GLU A 84 10.72 -6.82 3.24
CA GLU A 84 10.01 -7.37 4.39
C GLU A 84 8.73 -6.59 4.62
N ASP A 85 7.68 -7.29 5.07
CA ASP A 85 6.38 -6.73 5.37
C ASP A 85 5.79 -5.85 4.23
N TRP A 86 5.99 -6.29 2.98
CA TRP A 86 5.37 -5.62 1.83
C TRP A 86 3.83 -5.50 1.99
N TRP A 87 3.25 -6.39 2.78
CA TRP A 87 1.96 -6.23 3.44
C TRP A 87 1.98 -6.91 4.81
N GLY A 88 1.07 -6.48 5.68
CA GLY A 88 0.98 -6.92 7.07
C GLY A 88 1.85 -6.08 8.00
N ASN A 89 1.77 -6.37 9.28
CA ASN A 89 2.45 -5.68 10.36
C ASN A 89 1.99 -4.22 10.52
N VAL A 90 2.45 -3.30 9.67
CA VAL A 90 2.05 -1.89 9.69
C VAL A 90 1.73 -1.39 8.27
N PHE A 91 0.93 -0.35 8.18
CA PHE A 91 0.74 0.37 6.92
C PHE A 91 1.90 1.32 6.66
N ASP A 92 2.39 1.36 5.43
CA ASP A 92 3.42 2.27 5.01
C ASP A 92 2.87 3.50 4.30
N TRP A 93 3.36 4.69 4.70
CA TRP A 93 3.08 5.91 3.97
C TRP A 93 3.72 5.87 2.58
N ILE A 94 2.95 6.29 1.58
CA ILE A 94 3.42 6.40 0.20
C ILE A 94 3.51 7.87 -0.19
N ASP A 95 4.67 8.27 -0.69
CA ASP A 95 4.82 9.56 -1.36
C ASP A 95 4.42 9.50 -2.83
N GLY A 96 4.13 10.65 -3.41
CA GLY A 96 3.85 10.77 -4.84
C GLY A 96 2.46 10.34 -5.28
N LEU A 97 1.54 10.01 -4.37
CA LEU A 97 0.14 9.76 -4.68
C LEU A 97 -0.76 10.54 -3.72
N PHE A 98 -1.75 11.25 -4.23
CA PHE A 98 -2.72 12.00 -3.45
C PHE A 98 -4.07 12.05 -4.16
N CYS A 99 -5.16 11.84 -3.44
CA CYS A 99 -6.51 12.11 -3.90
C CYS A 99 -6.96 13.45 -3.29
N ASP A 100 -7.12 14.47 -4.10
CA ASP A 100 -7.50 15.80 -3.62
C ASP A 100 -8.98 15.89 -3.19
N SER A 101 -9.40 17.04 -2.65
CA SER A 101 -10.78 17.26 -2.20
C SER A 101 -11.82 17.24 -3.32
N ARG A 102 -11.39 17.33 -4.59
CA ARG A 102 -12.23 17.17 -5.78
C ARG A 102 -12.14 15.78 -6.39
N ARG A 103 -11.47 14.85 -5.68
CA ARG A 103 -11.20 13.48 -6.12
C ARG A 103 -10.31 13.37 -7.34
N ASN A 104 -9.52 14.38 -7.65
CA ASN A 104 -8.48 14.21 -8.64
C ASN A 104 -7.38 13.33 -8.09
N ILE A 105 -6.93 12.39 -8.91
CA ILE A 105 -5.81 11.52 -8.60
C ILE A 105 -4.54 12.22 -9.08
N LEU A 106 -3.71 12.62 -8.13
CA LEU A 106 -2.51 13.40 -8.36
C LEU A 106 -1.28 12.52 -8.13
N ILE A 107 -0.37 12.47 -9.12
CA ILE A 107 0.86 11.67 -9.04
C ILE A 107 2.08 12.56 -9.20
N GLY A 108 3.06 12.38 -8.33
CA GLY A 108 4.37 13.06 -8.38
C GLY A 108 5.52 12.09 -8.24
N ASN A 109 6.66 12.41 -8.87
CA ASN A 109 7.89 11.62 -8.80
C ASN A 109 9.04 12.36 -8.11
N LYS A 110 8.80 13.58 -7.65
CA LYS A 110 9.76 14.44 -6.92
C LYS A 110 9.01 15.58 -6.22
N GLY A 111 9.73 16.31 -5.36
CA GLY A 111 9.16 17.46 -4.66
C GLY A 111 8.00 17.10 -3.74
N PHE A 112 8.08 15.94 -3.10
CA PHE A 112 7.01 15.42 -2.26
C PHE A 112 6.63 16.38 -1.14
N ASN A 113 5.31 16.62 -1.01
CA ASN A 113 4.75 17.59 -0.05
C ASN A 113 3.37 17.14 0.44
N ASN A 114 2.80 17.81 1.43
CA ASN A 114 1.54 17.44 2.07
C ASN A 114 0.28 17.96 1.35
N ALA A 115 0.40 18.53 0.16
CA ALA A 115 -0.74 19.12 -0.57
C ALA A 115 -0.86 18.61 -2.00
N GLY A 116 0.03 17.70 -2.44
CA GLY A 116 0.08 17.28 -3.85
C GLY A 116 0.44 18.42 -4.82
N GLN A 117 1.06 19.50 -4.30
CA GLN A 117 1.40 20.66 -5.13
C GLN A 117 2.48 20.28 -6.15
N GLY A 118 2.24 20.60 -7.41
CA GLY A 118 3.14 20.24 -8.51
C GLY A 118 3.02 18.81 -9.01
N TYR A 119 2.07 18.04 -8.48
CA TYR A 119 1.77 16.70 -8.98
C TYR A 119 0.93 16.77 -10.27
N GLU A 120 1.09 15.78 -11.12
CA GLU A 120 0.30 15.62 -12.35
C GLU A 120 -1.10 15.08 -11.99
N ASN A 121 -2.15 15.72 -12.48
CA ASN A 121 -3.50 15.18 -12.41
C ASN A 121 -3.68 14.15 -13.54
N ILE A 122 -3.84 12.89 -13.18
CA ILE A 122 -4.00 11.78 -14.12
C ILE A 122 -5.46 11.38 -14.36
N GLY A 123 -6.40 11.94 -13.61
CA GLY A 123 -7.82 11.62 -13.74
C GLY A 123 -8.60 11.90 -12.47
N ASN A 124 -9.86 11.48 -12.45
CA ASN A 124 -10.75 11.66 -11.31
C ASN A 124 -11.22 10.31 -10.76
N GLY A 125 -11.16 10.16 -9.46
CA GLY A 125 -11.50 8.91 -8.74
C GLY A 125 -12.99 8.57 -8.68
N GLY A 126 -13.85 9.44 -9.23
CA GLY A 126 -15.31 9.22 -9.23
C GLY A 126 -16.09 10.20 -8.36
N SER A 127 -17.39 10.01 -8.25
CA SER A 127 -18.30 10.95 -7.57
C SER A 127 -18.48 10.67 -6.07
N SER A 128 -18.00 9.54 -5.57
CA SER A 128 -18.15 9.12 -4.16
C SER A 128 -16.90 8.42 -3.67
N ASP A 129 -16.73 8.34 -2.35
CA ASP A 129 -15.70 7.53 -1.74
C ASP A 129 -15.90 6.05 -2.08
N VAL A 130 -14.80 5.34 -2.29
CA VAL A 130 -14.80 3.92 -2.63
C VAL A 130 -14.01 3.17 -1.58
N SER A 131 -14.63 2.14 -1.00
CA SER A 131 -13.99 1.31 0.02
C SER A 131 -14.45 -0.15 -0.08
N GLY A 132 -13.56 -1.07 0.28
CA GLY A 132 -13.82 -2.51 0.32
C GLY A 132 -12.94 -3.29 -0.63
N ASN A 133 -13.30 -4.56 -0.87
CA ASN A 133 -12.53 -5.42 -1.77
C ASN A 133 -12.52 -4.84 -3.18
N ILE A 134 -11.34 -4.72 -3.76
CA ILE A 134 -11.12 -4.08 -5.05
C ILE A 134 -11.71 -4.97 -6.15
N ARG A 135 -12.76 -4.48 -6.82
CA ARG A 135 -13.35 -5.14 -7.98
C ARG A 135 -12.78 -4.63 -9.30
N HIS A 136 -12.71 -3.32 -9.45
CA HIS A 136 -12.12 -2.70 -10.63
C HIS A 136 -11.11 -1.65 -10.22
N ILE A 137 -10.09 -1.49 -11.06
CA ILE A 137 -9.06 -0.45 -10.93
C ILE A 137 -9.33 0.69 -11.90
N GLN A 138 -8.70 1.85 -11.64
CA GLN A 138 -8.76 3.02 -12.53
C GLN A 138 -8.15 2.69 -13.89
N SER A 139 -8.71 3.28 -14.95
CA SER A 139 -8.27 3.04 -16.34
C SER A 139 -7.39 4.15 -16.91
N TYR A 140 -6.95 5.09 -16.08
CA TYR A 140 -6.06 6.17 -16.50
C TYR A 140 -4.62 5.67 -16.66
N ASP A 141 -3.89 6.26 -17.56
CA ASP A 141 -2.45 6.06 -17.64
C ASP A 141 -1.80 6.38 -16.28
N LYS A 142 -0.85 5.56 -15.87
CA LYS A 142 -0.15 5.66 -14.58
C LYS A 142 -1.01 5.39 -13.33
N ALA A 143 -2.30 5.05 -13.47
CA ALA A 143 -3.16 4.78 -12.33
C ALA A 143 -2.83 3.45 -11.61
N GLY A 144 -2.13 2.55 -12.28
CA GLY A 144 -1.74 1.27 -11.70
C GLY A 144 -2.93 0.51 -11.13
N PHE A 145 -2.83 0.12 -9.86
CA PHE A 145 -3.85 -0.67 -9.18
C PHE A 145 -4.75 0.16 -8.24
N ILE A 146 -4.88 1.46 -8.47
CA ILE A 146 -5.77 2.33 -7.69
C ILE A 146 -7.22 1.87 -7.86
N ILE A 147 -7.93 1.66 -6.76
CA ILE A 147 -9.32 1.23 -6.75
C ILE A 147 -10.23 2.20 -7.52
N LYS A 148 -11.13 1.63 -8.35
CA LYS A 148 -12.22 2.35 -9.00
C LYS A 148 -13.57 1.95 -8.43
N SER A 149 -13.78 0.69 -8.13
CA SER A 149 -15.00 0.21 -7.49
C SER A 149 -14.70 -0.98 -6.57
N SER A 150 -15.50 -1.09 -5.52
CA SER A 150 -15.49 -2.21 -4.58
C SER A 150 -16.57 -3.25 -4.95
N GLY A 151 -16.62 -4.33 -4.17
CA GLY A 151 -17.56 -5.43 -4.34
C GLY A 151 -16.94 -6.68 -4.97
N GLY A 152 -15.62 -6.71 -5.12
CA GLY A 152 -14.87 -7.94 -5.35
C GLY A 152 -14.96 -8.86 -4.13
N SER A 153 -14.66 -10.13 -4.31
CA SER A 153 -14.56 -11.10 -3.23
C SER A 153 -13.12 -11.58 -3.07
N TYR A 154 -12.81 -12.08 -1.88
CA TYR A 154 -11.50 -12.68 -1.61
C TYR A 154 -11.26 -13.98 -2.40
N ASP A 155 -12.29 -14.54 -2.99
CA ASP A 155 -12.24 -15.89 -3.54
C ASP A 155 -12.40 -15.95 -5.07
N ASN A 156 -13.06 -14.96 -5.71
CA ASN A 156 -13.56 -15.18 -7.09
C ASN A 156 -13.36 -14.02 -8.07
N ASP A 157 -13.24 -12.77 -7.65
CA ASP A 157 -13.12 -11.64 -8.57
C ASP A 157 -12.36 -10.44 -7.97
N GLY A 158 -11.78 -9.61 -8.82
CA GLY A 158 -11.00 -8.46 -8.42
C GLY A 158 -9.56 -8.77 -8.02
N LEU A 159 -8.98 -7.91 -7.17
CA LEU A 159 -7.57 -8.04 -6.75
C LEU A 159 -7.40 -8.79 -5.42
N TYR A 160 -8.45 -9.29 -4.83
CA TYR A 160 -8.46 -9.97 -3.53
C TYR A 160 -8.18 -9.06 -2.32
N ASP A 161 -7.50 -7.96 -2.52
CA ASP A 161 -7.16 -6.99 -1.48
C ASP A 161 -8.28 -5.96 -1.28
N ALA A 162 -8.35 -5.36 -0.10
CA ALA A 162 -9.21 -4.22 0.14
C ALA A 162 -8.51 -2.92 -0.27
N GLY A 163 -9.28 -1.90 -0.65
CA GLY A 163 -8.77 -0.58 -1.00
C GLY A 163 -9.70 0.52 -0.58
N TYR A 164 -9.16 1.72 -0.46
CA TYR A 164 -9.90 2.95 -0.17
C TYR A 164 -9.41 4.09 -1.05
N LEU A 165 -10.34 4.88 -1.55
CA LEU A 165 -10.04 6.12 -2.25
C LEU A 165 -11.03 7.19 -1.81
N ASP A 166 -10.65 7.95 -0.80
CA ASP A 166 -11.44 9.05 -0.25
C ASP A 166 -10.86 10.40 -0.65
N ALA A 167 -11.73 11.39 -0.79
CA ALA A 167 -11.35 12.75 -1.15
C ALA A 167 -10.53 13.44 -0.05
N GLY A 168 -9.41 14.03 -0.42
CA GLY A 168 -8.56 14.80 0.51
C GLY A 168 -7.58 13.97 1.33
N TYR A 169 -7.34 12.70 0.95
CA TYR A 169 -6.54 11.77 1.75
C TYR A 169 -5.29 11.27 1.03
N TRP A 170 -4.31 10.88 1.83
CA TRP A 170 -3.05 10.29 1.42
C TRP A 170 -3.12 8.77 1.53
N PRO A 171 -2.74 8.04 0.49
CA PRO A 171 -2.76 6.60 0.55
C PRO A 171 -1.60 6.04 1.37
N ARG A 172 -1.86 4.86 1.90
CA ARG A 172 -0.93 3.98 2.59
C ARG A 172 -0.95 2.64 1.87
N LEU A 173 0.17 1.95 1.88
CA LEU A 173 0.30 0.62 1.28
C LEU A 173 0.22 -0.47 2.33
N GLY A 174 -0.14 -1.66 1.87
CA GLY A 174 -0.09 -2.89 2.64
C GLY A 174 -1.23 -2.99 3.63
N ALA A 175 -0.95 -3.55 4.77
CA ALA A 175 -1.97 -3.86 5.77
C ALA A 175 -1.39 -3.79 7.17
N GLY A 176 -2.21 -3.43 8.15
CA GLY A 176 -1.85 -3.61 9.55
C GLY A 176 -2.00 -5.07 10.00
N TRP A 177 -1.53 -5.34 11.21
CA TRP A 177 -1.48 -6.67 11.83
C TRP A 177 -2.82 -7.40 12.00
N SER A 178 -3.95 -6.74 11.73
CA SER A 178 -5.30 -7.28 11.88
C SER A 178 -6.15 -7.17 10.62
N ALA A 179 -5.53 -7.00 9.45
CA ALA A 179 -6.24 -6.76 8.19
C ALA A 179 -6.89 -8.03 7.60
N GLY A 180 -6.47 -9.20 8.04
CA GLY A 180 -7.00 -10.47 7.55
C GLY A 180 -6.71 -10.70 6.07
N SER A 181 -7.69 -11.30 5.39
CA SER A 181 -7.61 -11.58 3.95
C SER A 181 -7.65 -10.33 3.06
N GLY A 182 -8.03 -9.16 3.60
CA GLY A 182 -8.02 -7.91 2.85
C GLY A 182 -6.64 -7.27 2.70
N GLY A 183 -5.63 -7.78 3.42
CA GLY A 183 -4.26 -7.31 3.32
C GLY A 183 -3.54 -7.84 2.10
N GLY A 184 -2.73 -7.01 1.44
CA GLY A 184 -1.92 -7.45 0.32
C GLY A 184 -1.26 -6.31 -0.43
N PRO A 185 -0.48 -6.62 -1.47
CA PRO A 185 0.31 -5.65 -2.19
C PRO A 185 -0.51 -4.61 -2.97
N PHE A 186 -1.77 -4.90 -3.26
CA PHE A 186 -2.68 -3.99 -3.97
C PHE A 186 -3.52 -3.14 -3.03
N GLN A 187 -3.40 -3.34 -1.70
CA GLN A 187 -4.10 -2.56 -0.71
C GLN A 187 -3.54 -1.15 -0.62
N LEU A 188 -4.20 -0.22 -1.33
CA LEU A 188 -3.97 1.20 -1.22
C LEU A 188 -5.10 1.82 -0.39
N TYR A 189 -4.76 2.38 0.77
CA TYR A 189 -5.72 2.89 1.75
C TYR A 189 -5.63 4.41 1.85
N GLY A 190 -6.45 5.12 1.08
CA GLY A 190 -6.56 6.58 1.08
C GLY A 190 -7.67 7.07 1.99
N ASP A 191 -7.52 6.90 3.31
CA ASP A 191 -8.49 7.28 4.35
C ASP A 191 -7.87 8.16 5.44
N TYR A 192 -6.62 8.60 5.27
CA TYR A 192 -5.89 9.39 6.27
C TYR A 192 -5.42 10.72 5.73
N SER A 193 -5.72 11.78 6.49
CA SER A 193 -5.14 13.11 6.25
C SER A 193 -3.62 13.08 6.44
N ALA A 194 -2.92 14.07 5.86
CA ALA A 194 -1.47 14.20 6.00
C ALA A 194 -0.99 14.31 7.47
N SER A 195 -1.87 14.72 8.40
CA SER A 195 -1.62 14.82 9.84
C SER A 195 -1.99 13.55 10.63
N GLY A 196 -2.61 12.57 10.00
CA GLY A 196 -3.05 11.35 10.66
C GLY A 196 -1.91 10.56 11.29
N SER A 197 -2.18 9.94 12.44
CA SER A 197 -1.25 9.03 13.13
C SER A 197 -2.04 7.91 13.79
N LYS A 198 -1.52 6.69 13.72
CA LYS A 198 -2.01 5.51 14.44
C LYS A 198 -0.84 4.59 14.76
N ALA A 199 -1.03 3.71 15.75
CA ALA A 199 -0.03 2.69 16.09
C ALA A 199 0.26 1.72 14.93
N SER A 200 -0.70 1.52 14.02
CA SER A 200 -0.54 0.68 12.82
C SER A 200 0.12 1.37 11.63
N LEU A 201 0.71 2.56 11.80
CA LEU A 201 1.44 3.26 10.75
C LEU A 201 2.94 3.10 10.95
N GLY A 202 3.60 2.53 9.95
CA GLY A 202 5.05 2.52 9.83
C GLY A 202 5.62 3.91 9.55
N VAL A 203 6.84 4.18 9.99
CA VAL A 203 7.64 5.37 9.72
C VAL A 203 9.05 4.98 9.39
#